data_55faf90059edf18cadabbaa54fcac455
#
_entry.id   55faf90059edf18cadabbaa54fcac455
#
_cell.length_a   1.000
_cell.length_b   1.000
_cell.length_c   1.000
_cell.angle_alpha   90.00
_cell.angle_beta   90.00
_cell.angle_gamma   90.00
#
_symmetry.space_group_name_H-M   'P 1'
#
loop_
_entity.id
_entity.type
_entity.pdbx_description
1 polymer ?
#
loop_
_entity_poly.entity_id
_entity_poly.type
_entity_poly.pdbx_seq_one_letter_code
_entity_poly.pdbx_strand_id
1 'polypeptide(L)'
;MTILTLSPNQVKERLRVSLKANVPCFIMGSPSTAKSHTVRTISEEEGLYMIDVRLSQMLPMDLLGLPKVMEMPNGNGEMGAFSTYIPFDTFPLEGCEIPQGYKGFCIFFDEANQADKYVQGALYRIVLDRMVHTYKLHPETRIVLAGNKLSDNAVATKMSSALKSRMTWSNVEINKKEFLQFVEDGVVRGEWDPRVAAFLNFRPELINNFDPKKEVETYACGRTWEFLSKELQAGLLDLGQDIYIPAIAGTIGESAAAEFNGFLQI
;
A
#
# COMPACT_ATOMS: atom_id res chain seq x y z
N MET A 1 -17.63 -17.90 6.33
CA MET A 1 -17.00 -17.22 7.48
C MET A 1 -16.42 -15.90 7.00
N THR A 2 -16.82 -14.81 7.61
CA THR A 2 -16.20 -13.50 7.35
C THR A 2 -14.89 -13.45 8.12
N ILE A 3 -13.78 -13.09 7.45
CA ILE A 3 -12.51 -12.86 8.13
C ILE A 3 -12.71 -11.69 9.09
N LEU A 4 -12.35 -11.87 10.35
CA LEU A 4 -12.45 -10.81 11.35
C LEU A 4 -11.58 -9.62 10.94
N THR A 5 -12.09 -8.43 11.20
CA THR A 5 -11.41 -7.18 10.92
C THR A 5 -10.42 -6.85 12.01
N LEU A 6 -9.24 -6.39 11.63
CA LEU A 6 -8.16 -5.98 12.51
C LEU A 6 -7.92 -4.47 12.38
N SER A 7 -7.43 -3.84 13.44
CA SER A 7 -6.91 -2.49 13.38
C SER A 7 -5.53 -2.44 12.68
N PRO A 8 -5.05 -1.27 12.25
CA PRO A 8 -3.71 -1.13 11.66
C PRO A 8 -2.59 -1.68 12.56
N ASN A 9 -2.63 -1.43 13.86
CA ASN A 9 -1.64 -1.96 14.81
C ASN A 9 -1.73 -3.48 14.94
N GLN A 10 -2.93 -4.06 14.98
CA GLN A 10 -3.11 -5.50 15.00
C GLN A 10 -2.63 -6.16 13.69
N VAL A 11 -2.86 -5.52 12.54
CA VAL A 11 -2.32 -5.97 11.24
C VAL A 11 -0.80 -5.93 11.26
N LYS A 12 -0.18 -4.88 11.82
CA LYS A 12 1.28 -4.76 11.96
C LYS A 12 1.86 -5.94 12.74
N GLU A 13 1.27 -6.27 13.90
CA GLU A 13 1.74 -7.42 14.70
C GLU A 13 1.55 -8.76 13.97
N ARG A 14 0.44 -8.92 13.26
CA ARG A 14 0.23 -10.10 12.43
C ARG A 14 1.25 -10.20 11.30
N LEU A 15 1.55 -9.10 10.61
CA LEU A 15 2.57 -9.04 9.57
C LEU A 15 3.95 -9.45 10.12
N ARG A 16 4.31 -8.96 11.31
CA ARG A 16 5.57 -9.32 11.97
C ARG A 16 5.77 -10.83 12.04
N VAL A 17 4.73 -11.56 12.45
CA VAL A 17 4.76 -13.03 12.53
C VAL A 17 4.90 -13.65 11.14
N SER A 18 4.14 -13.14 10.17
CA SER A 18 4.16 -13.68 8.80
C SER A 18 5.49 -13.41 8.10
N LEU A 19 6.09 -12.23 8.28
CA LEU A 19 7.41 -11.89 7.73
C LEU A 19 8.51 -12.79 8.32
N LYS A 20 8.48 -13.05 9.63
CA LYS A 20 9.40 -13.98 10.29
C LYS A 20 9.23 -15.42 9.81
N ALA A 21 7.99 -15.85 9.59
CA ALA A 21 7.69 -17.17 9.05
C ALA A 21 7.93 -17.31 7.54
N ASN A 22 8.27 -16.21 6.86
CA ASN A 22 8.40 -16.11 5.40
C ASN A 22 7.14 -16.59 4.64
N VAL A 23 5.96 -16.28 5.20
CA VAL A 23 4.66 -16.62 4.61
C VAL A 23 4.08 -15.37 3.94
N PRO A 24 3.70 -15.42 2.65
CA PRO A 24 3.07 -14.30 1.98
C PRO A 24 1.76 -13.88 2.65
N CYS A 25 1.52 -12.57 2.74
CA CYS A 25 0.33 -12.00 3.36
C CYS A 25 -0.43 -11.11 2.40
N PHE A 26 -1.74 -11.13 2.48
CA PHE A 26 -2.63 -10.19 1.81
C PHE A 26 -3.38 -9.34 2.83
N ILE A 27 -3.29 -8.01 2.67
CA ILE A 27 -4.03 -7.04 3.48
C ILE A 27 -5.16 -6.47 2.63
N MET A 28 -6.39 -6.72 3.04
CA MET A 28 -7.58 -6.19 2.40
C MET A 28 -8.19 -5.08 3.25
N GLY A 29 -8.46 -3.93 2.66
CA GLY A 29 -9.12 -2.82 3.36
C GLY A 29 -9.53 -1.72 2.40
N SER A 30 -10.47 -0.89 2.84
CA SER A 30 -10.93 0.27 2.07
C SER A 30 -9.78 1.26 1.79
N PRO A 31 -9.91 2.19 0.84
CA PRO A 31 -8.93 3.24 0.64
C PRO A 31 -8.62 3.98 1.95
N SER A 32 -7.40 4.45 2.11
CA SER A 32 -6.94 5.21 3.29
C SER A 32 -7.02 4.49 4.65
N THR A 33 -7.01 3.15 4.67
CA THR A 33 -6.92 2.33 5.90
C THR A 33 -5.48 2.05 6.34
N ALA A 34 -4.53 2.89 5.95
CA ALA A 34 -3.11 2.83 6.31
C ALA A 34 -2.36 1.56 5.84
N LYS A 35 -2.85 0.80 4.85
CA LYS A 35 -2.21 -0.45 4.37
C LYS A 35 -0.74 -0.28 4.04
N SER A 36 -0.43 0.63 3.10
CA SER A 36 0.94 0.86 2.61
C SER A 36 1.83 1.46 3.72
N HIS A 37 1.28 2.33 4.57
CA HIS A 37 1.98 2.86 5.74
C HIS A 37 2.36 1.75 6.74
N THR A 38 1.42 0.86 7.04
CA THR A 38 1.65 -0.28 7.95
C THR A 38 2.76 -1.20 7.43
N VAL A 39 2.76 -1.50 6.12
CA VAL A 39 3.82 -2.34 5.51
C VAL A 39 5.17 -1.63 5.54
N ARG A 40 5.21 -0.33 5.26
CA ARG A 40 6.46 0.46 5.32
C ARG A 40 7.03 0.45 6.72
N THR A 41 6.23 0.80 7.73
CA THR A 41 6.65 0.84 9.12
C THR A 41 7.19 -0.52 9.60
N ILE A 42 6.48 -1.62 9.33
CA ILE A 42 6.95 -2.95 9.75
C ILE A 42 8.20 -3.40 8.99
N SER A 43 8.35 -3.01 7.72
CA SER A 43 9.56 -3.32 6.96
C SER A 43 10.78 -2.61 7.54
N GLU A 44 10.64 -1.34 7.93
CA GLU A 44 11.69 -0.56 8.60
C GLU A 44 12.04 -1.18 9.96
N GLU A 45 11.04 -1.49 10.80
CA GLU A 45 11.24 -2.12 12.12
C GLU A 45 11.94 -3.47 12.04
N GLU A 46 11.65 -4.27 11.01
CA GLU A 46 12.29 -5.58 10.81
C GLU A 46 13.61 -5.49 10.01
N GLY A 47 14.02 -4.27 9.62
CA GLY A 47 15.26 -4.04 8.85
C GLY A 47 15.20 -4.59 7.44
N LEU A 48 14.06 -4.53 6.76
CA LEU A 48 13.85 -5.00 5.40
C LEU A 48 13.83 -3.82 4.43
N TYR A 49 14.59 -3.92 3.34
CA TYR A 49 14.51 -2.96 2.24
C TYR A 49 13.19 -3.15 1.49
N MET A 50 12.30 -2.15 1.56
CA MET A 50 10.98 -2.24 0.94
C MET A 50 11.04 -1.86 -0.54
N ILE A 51 10.52 -2.75 -1.39
CA ILE A 51 10.30 -2.55 -2.82
C ILE A 51 8.81 -2.42 -3.04
N ASP A 52 8.34 -1.20 -3.34
CA ASP A 52 6.92 -0.88 -3.55
C ASP A 52 6.56 -1.05 -5.03
N VAL A 53 5.67 -1.99 -5.31
CA VAL A 53 5.26 -2.38 -6.67
C VAL A 53 3.74 -2.22 -6.80
N ARG A 54 3.29 -1.28 -7.63
CA ARG A 54 1.86 -1.03 -7.88
C ARG A 54 1.37 -1.83 -9.07
N LEU A 55 0.72 -2.95 -8.79
CA LEU A 55 0.32 -3.92 -9.80
C LEU A 55 -0.73 -3.40 -10.77
N SER A 56 -1.56 -2.44 -10.39
CA SER A 56 -2.56 -1.82 -11.29
C SER A 56 -1.93 -1.02 -12.45
N GLN A 57 -0.66 -0.63 -12.31
CA GLN A 57 0.10 0.15 -13.28
C GLN A 57 1.06 -0.72 -14.11
N MET A 58 1.09 -2.03 -13.88
CA MET A 58 2.04 -2.94 -14.51
C MET A 58 1.43 -3.72 -15.67
N LEU A 59 2.29 -4.05 -16.60
CA LEU A 59 2.04 -5.02 -17.65
C LEU A 59 2.63 -6.39 -17.24
N PRO A 60 2.15 -7.50 -17.79
CA PRO A 60 2.70 -8.83 -17.48
C PRO A 60 4.21 -8.95 -17.71
N MET A 61 4.74 -8.23 -18.69
CA MET A 61 6.18 -8.23 -19.00
C MET A 61 7.02 -7.58 -17.90
N ASP A 62 6.46 -6.61 -17.17
CA ASP A 62 7.16 -5.97 -16.04
C ASP A 62 7.44 -6.96 -14.91
N LEU A 63 6.60 -8.01 -14.79
CA LEU A 63 6.77 -9.09 -13.83
C LEU A 63 7.55 -10.29 -14.37
N LEU A 64 7.55 -10.51 -15.69
CA LEU A 64 8.17 -11.67 -16.33
C LEU A 64 9.56 -11.35 -16.90
N GLY A 65 9.83 -10.09 -17.22
CA GLY A 65 11.00 -9.64 -17.93
C GLY A 65 10.80 -9.56 -19.46
N LEU A 66 11.83 -9.13 -20.16
CA LEU A 66 11.84 -8.99 -21.61
C LEU A 66 12.45 -10.22 -22.30
N PRO A 67 11.86 -10.69 -23.42
CA PRO A 67 12.45 -11.77 -24.20
C PRO A 67 13.75 -11.31 -24.85
N LYS A 68 14.79 -12.14 -24.76
CA LYS A 68 16.07 -11.95 -25.42
C LYS A 68 16.49 -13.22 -26.11
N VAL A 69 16.98 -13.09 -27.34
CA VAL A 69 17.61 -14.20 -28.05
C VAL A 69 19.07 -14.27 -27.62
N MET A 70 19.50 -15.46 -27.22
CA MET A 70 20.87 -15.78 -26.85
C MET A 70 21.34 -16.98 -27.65
N GLU A 71 22.61 -16.98 -28.04
CA GLU A 71 23.26 -18.17 -28.60
C GLU A 71 23.77 -19.05 -27.43
N MET A 72 23.32 -20.28 -27.40
CA MET A 72 23.69 -21.25 -26.39
C MET A 72 23.96 -22.62 -27.03
N PRO A 73 24.85 -23.42 -26.49
CA PRO A 73 25.04 -24.79 -26.98
C PRO A 73 23.77 -25.62 -26.74
N ASN A 74 23.34 -26.32 -27.79
CA ASN A 74 22.28 -27.30 -27.72
C ASN A 74 22.78 -28.59 -27.02
N GLY A 75 21.89 -29.59 -26.84
CA GLY A 75 22.24 -30.86 -26.20
C GLY A 75 23.36 -31.65 -26.93
N ASN A 76 23.72 -31.31 -28.16
CA ASN A 76 24.78 -31.91 -28.97
C ASN A 76 26.06 -31.04 -28.98
N GLY A 77 26.08 -29.91 -28.25
CA GLY A 77 27.24 -29.03 -28.23
C GLY A 77 27.29 -28.00 -29.38
N GLU A 78 26.31 -27.98 -30.28
CA GLU A 78 26.22 -27.02 -31.35
C GLU A 78 25.57 -25.74 -30.86
N MET A 79 26.07 -24.56 -31.32
CA MET A 79 25.47 -23.26 -30.96
C MET A 79 24.15 -23.09 -31.70
N GLY A 80 23.12 -22.79 -30.92
CA GLY A 80 21.76 -22.52 -31.42
C GLY A 80 21.16 -21.27 -30.77
N ALA A 81 20.25 -20.62 -31.50
CA ALA A 81 19.53 -19.46 -30.96
C ALA A 81 18.38 -19.89 -30.05
N PHE A 82 18.39 -19.44 -28.79
CA PHE A 82 17.35 -19.70 -27.81
C PHE A 82 16.77 -18.39 -27.29
N SER A 83 15.46 -18.38 -27.10
CA SER A 83 14.80 -17.27 -26.41
C SER A 83 14.84 -17.50 -24.90
N THR A 84 15.26 -16.50 -24.16
CA THR A 84 15.16 -16.43 -22.70
C THR A 84 14.52 -15.13 -22.31
N TYR A 85 14.05 -15.04 -21.05
CA TYR A 85 13.55 -13.79 -20.48
C TYR A 85 14.60 -13.23 -19.54
N ILE A 86 14.84 -11.92 -19.62
CA ILE A 86 15.71 -11.19 -18.70
C ILE A 86 14.80 -10.36 -17.79
N PRO A 87 14.76 -10.62 -16.47
CA PRO A 87 13.98 -9.85 -15.53
C PRO A 87 14.52 -8.42 -15.41
N PHE A 88 13.63 -7.50 -15.05
CA PHE A 88 14.03 -6.15 -14.68
C PHE A 88 14.73 -6.18 -13.31
N ASP A 89 15.51 -5.15 -13.02
CA ASP A 89 16.24 -4.93 -11.78
C ASP A 89 15.33 -4.60 -10.58
N THR A 90 14.03 -4.47 -10.81
CA THR A 90 13.01 -4.23 -9.77
C THR A 90 12.98 -5.33 -8.72
N PHE A 91 13.27 -6.58 -9.10
CA PHE A 91 13.18 -7.72 -8.19
C PHE A 91 14.54 -8.14 -7.63
N PRO A 92 14.64 -8.38 -6.31
CA PRO A 92 15.86 -8.88 -5.69
C PRO A 92 16.02 -10.36 -6.04
N LEU A 93 16.88 -10.65 -7.02
CA LEU A 93 17.17 -12.01 -7.48
C LEU A 93 18.25 -12.69 -6.63
N GLU A 94 18.31 -13.99 -6.67
CA GLU A 94 19.36 -14.79 -6.01
C GLU A 94 20.75 -14.33 -6.49
N GLY A 95 21.62 -13.99 -5.55
CA GLY A 95 22.96 -13.45 -5.83
C GLY A 95 23.06 -11.92 -5.83
N CYS A 96 21.94 -11.17 -5.74
CA CYS A 96 22.04 -9.73 -5.53
C CYS A 96 22.48 -9.41 -4.09
N GLU A 97 23.12 -8.26 -3.91
CA GLU A 97 23.53 -7.80 -2.59
C GLU A 97 22.36 -7.14 -1.85
N ILE A 98 22.27 -7.42 -0.55
CA ILE A 98 21.32 -6.72 0.32
C ILE A 98 21.87 -5.31 0.56
N PRO A 99 21.04 -4.25 0.38
CA PRO A 99 21.49 -2.87 0.62
C PRO A 99 22.03 -2.67 2.03
N GLN A 100 23.06 -1.84 2.17
CA GLN A 100 23.70 -1.58 3.45
C GLN A 100 22.69 -1.12 4.51
N GLY A 101 22.74 -1.72 5.70
CA GLY A 101 21.83 -1.41 6.81
C GLY A 101 20.56 -2.26 6.86
N TYR A 102 20.32 -3.09 5.84
CA TYR A 102 19.15 -3.98 5.81
C TYR A 102 19.56 -5.45 6.02
N LYS A 103 18.57 -6.29 6.39
CA LYS A 103 18.73 -7.73 6.61
C LYS A 103 18.12 -8.58 5.49
N GLY A 104 17.43 -7.95 4.56
CA GLY A 104 16.72 -8.59 3.47
C GLY A 104 15.78 -7.61 2.76
N PHE A 105 14.83 -8.16 2.02
CA PHE A 105 13.90 -7.40 1.19
C PHE A 105 12.46 -7.65 1.60
N CYS A 106 11.60 -6.64 1.43
CA CYS A 106 10.15 -6.77 1.48
C CYS A 106 9.58 -6.29 0.14
N ILE A 107 9.11 -7.20 -0.70
CA ILE A 107 8.36 -6.81 -1.90
C ILE A 107 6.91 -6.57 -1.46
N PHE A 108 6.46 -5.34 -1.64
CA PHE A 108 5.10 -4.93 -1.37
C PHE A 108 4.34 -4.72 -2.67
N PHE A 109 3.42 -5.63 -2.98
CA PHE A 109 2.54 -5.55 -4.12
C PHE A 109 1.25 -4.83 -3.75
N ASP A 110 1.17 -3.52 -4.01
CA ASP A 110 -0.04 -2.74 -3.77
C ASP A 110 -1.02 -2.88 -4.94
N GLU A 111 -2.32 -2.64 -4.64
CA GLU A 111 -3.42 -2.70 -5.61
C GLU A 111 -3.53 -4.06 -6.33
N ALA A 112 -3.14 -5.15 -5.66
CA ALA A 112 -2.99 -6.46 -6.29
C ALA A 112 -4.30 -7.04 -6.87
N ASN A 113 -5.45 -6.68 -6.33
CA ASN A 113 -6.74 -7.09 -6.88
C ASN A 113 -7.35 -6.06 -7.87
N GLN A 114 -6.66 -4.97 -8.17
CA GLN A 114 -7.00 -4.03 -9.23
C GLN A 114 -6.20 -4.31 -10.51
N ALA A 115 -5.16 -5.12 -10.41
CA ALA A 115 -4.35 -5.53 -11.54
C ALA A 115 -5.16 -6.37 -12.55
N ASP A 116 -4.77 -6.28 -13.81
CA ASP A 116 -5.31 -7.12 -14.88
C ASP A 116 -5.08 -8.61 -14.57
N LYS A 117 -5.96 -9.47 -15.11
CA LYS A 117 -5.88 -10.93 -14.88
C LYS A 117 -4.58 -11.56 -15.35
N TYR A 118 -3.96 -11.02 -16.42
CA TYR A 118 -2.68 -11.50 -16.91
C TYR A 118 -1.54 -11.11 -15.98
N VAL A 119 -1.57 -9.91 -15.40
CA VAL A 119 -0.64 -9.46 -14.35
C VAL A 119 -0.80 -10.33 -13.09
N GLN A 120 -2.03 -10.57 -12.66
CA GLN A 120 -2.31 -11.50 -11.56
C GLN A 120 -1.78 -12.92 -11.86
N GLY A 121 -1.87 -13.38 -13.11
CA GLY A 121 -1.32 -14.66 -13.57
C GLY A 121 0.22 -14.72 -13.43
N ALA A 122 0.91 -13.67 -13.86
CA ALA A 122 2.37 -13.56 -13.73
C ALA A 122 2.82 -13.53 -12.27
N LEU A 123 2.05 -12.87 -11.40
CA LEU A 123 2.30 -12.79 -9.96
C LEU A 123 2.34 -14.16 -9.25
N TYR A 124 1.62 -15.16 -9.79
CA TYR A 124 1.56 -16.50 -9.19
C TYR A 124 2.92 -17.11 -8.88
N ARG A 125 3.82 -17.09 -9.86
CA ARG A 125 5.15 -17.69 -9.68
C ARG A 125 6.00 -16.93 -8.68
N ILE A 126 5.85 -15.60 -8.65
CA ILE A 126 6.59 -14.75 -7.72
C ILE A 126 6.16 -15.05 -6.28
N VAL A 127 4.85 -15.10 -6.02
CA VAL A 127 4.31 -15.32 -4.67
C VAL A 127 4.51 -16.75 -4.21
N LEU A 128 4.30 -17.73 -5.10
CA LEU A 128 4.26 -19.13 -4.77
C LEU A 128 5.64 -19.80 -4.84
N ASP A 129 6.26 -19.69 -6.03
CA ASP A 129 7.49 -20.40 -6.35
C ASP A 129 8.74 -19.56 -6.00
N ARG A 130 8.53 -18.30 -5.59
CA ARG A 130 9.61 -17.35 -5.33
C ARG A 130 10.50 -17.15 -6.57
N MET A 131 9.88 -17.08 -7.74
CA MET A 131 10.58 -16.99 -9.02
C MET A 131 9.99 -15.89 -9.90
N VAL A 132 10.88 -15.11 -10.51
CA VAL A 132 10.59 -14.23 -11.64
C VAL A 132 11.01 -15.01 -12.89
N HIS A 133 10.05 -15.49 -13.66
CA HIS A 133 10.27 -16.43 -14.76
C HIS A 133 11.09 -17.66 -14.32
N THR A 134 12.37 -17.75 -14.68
CA THR A 134 13.30 -18.84 -14.30
C THR A 134 14.27 -18.44 -13.18
N TYR A 135 14.27 -17.19 -12.77
CA TYR A 135 15.19 -16.64 -11.79
C TYR A 135 14.57 -16.67 -10.40
N LYS A 136 15.30 -17.22 -9.43
CA LYS A 136 14.85 -17.25 -8.03
C LYS A 136 15.00 -15.88 -7.39
N LEU A 137 14.05 -15.53 -6.53
CA LEU A 137 14.20 -14.39 -5.63
C LEU A 137 15.28 -14.68 -4.58
N HIS A 138 15.88 -13.60 -4.08
CA HIS A 138 16.82 -13.69 -2.96
C HIS A 138 16.15 -14.39 -1.75
N PRO A 139 16.84 -15.29 -1.04
CA PRO A 139 16.26 -16.09 0.07
C PRO A 139 15.65 -15.20 1.18
N GLU A 140 16.28 -14.06 1.46
CA GLU A 140 15.81 -13.10 2.46
C GLU A 140 14.73 -12.13 1.93
N THR A 141 13.98 -12.53 0.91
CA THR A 141 12.85 -11.77 0.41
C THR A 141 11.57 -12.13 1.16
N ARG A 142 10.81 -11.15 1.59
CA ARG A 142 9.46 -11.28 2.15
C ARG A 142 8.45 -10.70 1.17
N ILE A 143 7.23 -11.22 1.15
CA ILE A 143 6.20 -10.79 0.19
C ILE A 143 4.93 -10.39 0.96
N VAL A 144 4.49 -9.16 0.73
CA VAL A 144 3.23 -8.63 1.24
C VAL A 144 2.42 -8.09 0.07
N LEU A 145 1.14 -8.37 0.05
CA LEU A 145 0.22 -7.86 -0.95
C LEU A 145 -0.86 -7.01 -0.26
N ALA A 146 -1.39 -6.03 -0.97
CA ALA A 146 -2.55 -5.26 -0.52
C ALA A 146 -3.57 -5.09 -1.64
N GLY A 147 -4.81 -4.87 -1.24
CA GLY A 147 -5.91 -4.60 -2.17
C GLY A 147 -7.10 -3.95 -1.48
N ASN A 148 -8.04 -3.48 -2.30
CA ASN A 148 -9.25 -2.84 -1.83
C ASN A 148 -10.41 -3.83 -1.72
N LYS A 149 -11.40 -3.53 -0.87
CA LYS A 149 -12.63 -4.34 -0.77
C LYS A 149 -13.41 -4.24 -2.07
N LEU A 150 -14.00 -5.34 -2.51
CA LEU A 150 -14.88 -5.36 -3.70
C LEU A 150 -16.12 -4.47 -3.53
N SER A 151 -16.53 -4.23 -2.29
CA SER A 151 -17.66 -3.36 -1.94
C SER A 151 -17.40 -1.87 -2.15
N ASP A 152 -16.14 -1.47 -2.35
CA ASP A 152 -15.74 -0.06 -2.36
C ASP A 152 -15.89 0.58 -3.75
N ASN A 153 -16.60 -0.06 -4.69
CA ASN A 153 -16.73 0.35 -6.10
C ASN A 153 -15.37 0.62 -6.80
N ALA A 154 -14.27 0.22 -6.15
CA ALA A 154 -12.96 0.24 -6.78
C ALA A 154 -12.97 -0.75 -7.97
N VAL A 155 -12.18 -0.47 -9.00
CA VAL A 155 -11.95 -1.39 -10.12
C VAL A 155 -11.20 -2.62 -9.59
N ALA A 156 -11.87 -3.40 -8.73
CA ALA A 156 -11.29 -4.57 -8.09
C ALA A 156 -11.83 -5.84 -8.74
N THR A 157 -10.95 -6.73 -9.15
CA THR A 157 -11.29 -8.03 -9.70
C THR A 157 -11.21 -9.11 -8.63
N LYS A 158 -12.03 -10.16 -8.76
CA LYS A 158 -11.90 -11.32 -7.88
C LYS A 158 -10.58 -12.01 -8.16
N MET A 159 -9.73 -12.08 -7.15
CA MET A 159 -8.53 -12.90 -7.21
C MET A 159 -8.89 -14.38 -7.32
N SER A 160 -8.08 -15.14 -8.05
CA SER A 160 -8.30 -16.56 -8.23
C SER A 160 -8.20 -17.34 -6.92
N SER A 161 -8.92 -18.46 -6.83
CA SER A 161 -8.87 -19.34 -5.65
C SER A 161 -7.46 -19.89 -5.40
N ALA A 162 -6.72 -20.12 -6.48
CA ALA A 162 -5.35 -20.62 -6.41
C ALA A 162 -4.40 -19.62 -5.71
N LEU A 163 -4.49 -18.33 -5.99
CA LEU A 163 -3.68 -17.31 -5.30
C LEU A 163 -4.14 -17.14 -3.84
N LYS A 164 -5.46 -17.17 -3.61
CA LYS A 164 -6.03 -17.04 -2.26
C LYS A 164 -5.56 -18.09 -1.27
N SER A 165 -5.37 -19.33 -1.71
CA SER A 165 -4.97 -20.46 -0.84
C SER A 165 -3.49 -20.45 -0.44
N ARG A 166 -2.70 -19.53 -1.01
CA ARG A 166 -1.23 -19.51 -0.88
C ARG A 166 -0.68 -18.34 -0.06
N MET A 167 -1.57 -17.60 0.57
CA MET A 167 -1.20 -16.48 1.43
C MET A 167 -2.15 -16.37 2.61
N THR A 168 -1.69 -15.75 3.66
CA THR A 168 -2.54 -15.39 4.79
C THR A 168 -3.32 -14.13 4.49
N TRP A 169 -4.52 -14.00 5.05
CA TRP A 169 -5.42 -12.88 4.79
C TRP A 169 -5.69 -12.09 6.08
N SER A 170 -5.69 -10.78 5.96
CA SER A 170 -6.09 -9.86 7.02
C SER A 170 -7.00 -8.78 6.45
N ASN A 171 -8.16 -8.56 7.05
CA ASN A 171 -8.99 -7.41 6.76
C ASN A 171 -8.61 -6.28 7.71
N VAL A 172 -8.31 -5.09 7.17
CA VAL A 172 -8.00 -3.91 7.97
C VAL A 172 -9.11 -2.89 7.90
N GLU A 173 -9.41 -2.30 9.05
CA GLU A 173 -10.30 -1.14 9.18
C GLU A 173 -9.66 -0.09 10.08
N ILE A 174 -10.03 1.18 9.85
CA ILE A 174 -9.55 2.27 10.67
C ILE A 174 -10.04 2.09 12.10
N ASN A 175 -9.11 2.14 13.04
CA ASN A 175 -9.42 2.30 14.46
C ASN A 175 -9.25 3.78 14.82
N LYS A 176 -10.35 4.43 15.18
CA LYS A 176 -10.36 5.88 15.47
C LYS A 176 -9.38 6.25 16.59
N LYS A 177 -9.30 5.44 17.65
CA LYS A 177 -8.39 5.71 18.78
C LYS A 177 -6.92 5.62 18.35
N GLU A 178 -6.57 4.59 17.56
CA GLU A 178 -5.21 4.44 17.04
C GLU A 178 -4.85 5.57 16.08
N PHE A 179 -5.80 6.02 15.25
CA PHE A 179 -5.57 7.13 14.35
C PHE A 179 -5.38 8.45 15.08
N LEU A 180 -6.21 8.74 16.10
CA LEU A 180 -6.05 9.94 16.92
C LEU A 180 -4.70 9.95 17.64
N GLN A 181 -4.30 8.83 18.24
CA GLN A 181 -2.99 8.71 18.86
C GLN A 181 -1.85 8.96 17.86
N PHE A 182 -1.95 8.40 16.65
CA PHE A 182 -0.97 8.63 15.58
C PHE A 182 -0.86 10.11 15.21
N VAL A 183 -2.00 10.82 15.11
CA VAL A 183 -2.04 12.26 14.81
C VAL A 183 -1.44 13.07 15.97
N GLU A 184 -1.79 12.75 17.22
CA GLU A 184 -1.27 13.42 18.42
C GLU A 184 0.25 13.25 18.53
N ASP A 185 0.77 12.03 18.34
CA ASP A 185 2.20 11.76 18.31
C ASP A 185 2.89 12.55 17.17
N GLY A 186 2.21 12.67 16.03
CA GLY A 186 2.67 13.46 14.89
C GLY A 186 2.73 14.96 15.19
N VAL A 187 1.79 15.51 15.97
CA VAL A 187 1.84 16.90 16.44
C VAL A 187 3.08 17.13 17.31
N VAL A 188 3.38 16.21 18.22
CA VAL A 188 4.58 16.29 19.07
C VAL A 188 5.86 16.29 18.24
N ARG A 189 5.89 15.54 17.13
CA ARG A 189 7.03 15.53 16.20
C ARG A 189 7.05 16.69 15.20
N GLY A 190 6.02 17.56 15.19
CA GLY A 190 5.90 18.66 14.23
C GLY A 190 5.44 18.23 12.82
N GLU A 191 4.95 17.01 12.67
CA GLU A 191 4.48 16.44 11.40
C GLU A 191 3.01 16.77 11.12
N TRP A 192 2.24 17.09 12.15
CA TRP A 192 0.82 17.40 12.08
C TRP A 192 0.50 18.75 12.70
N ASP A 193 -0.47 19.44 12.09
CA ASP A 193 -0.99 20.69 12.63
C ASP A 193 -1.89 20.43 13.84
N PRO A 194 -1.68 21.11 14.98
CA PRO A 194 -2.43 20.87 16.20
C PRO A 194 -3.93 21.17 16.07
N ARG A 195 -4.34 22.05 15.15
CA ARG A 195 -5.76 22.35 14.89
C ARG A 195 -6.49 21.15 14.30
N VAL A 196 -5.84 20.39 13.43
CA VAL A 196 -6.40 19.14 12.87
C VAL A 196 -6.55 18.10 13.98
N ALA A 197 -5.55 17.92 14.83
CA ALA A 197 -5.63 17.00 15.96
C ALA A 197 -6.77 17.36 16.93
N ALA A 198 -6.88 18.64 17.29
CA ALA A 198 -7.92 19.13 18.18
C ALA A 198 -9.34 18.91 17.59
N PHE A 199 -9.50 19.23 16.30
CA PHE A 199 -10.78 19.01 15.62
C PHE A 199 -11.16 17.53 15.53
N LEU A 200 -10.24 16.65 15.17
CA LEU A 200 -10.51 15.22 15.05
C LEU A 200 -10.79 14.56 16.40
N ASN A 201 -10.22 15.05 17.48
CA ASN A 201 -10.60 14.66 18.84
C ASN A 201 -12.03 15.09 19.18
N PHE A 202 -12.44 16.29 18.74
CA PHE A 202 -13.79 16.81 18.93
C PHE A 202 -14.82 16.10 18.04
N ARG A 203 -14.46 15.75 16.79
CA ARG A 203 -15.34 15.12 15.79
C ARG A 203 -14.73 13.84 15.21
N PRO A 204 -14.56 12.77 16.02
CA PRO A 204 -13.89 11.54 15.58
C PRO A 204 -14.66 10.78 14.49
N GLU A 205 -15.91 11.05 14.24
CA GLU A 205 -16.69 10.50 13.13
C GLU A 205 -16.24 11.02 11.76
N LEU A 206 -15.59 12.19 11.71
CA LEU A 206 -15.08 12.79 10.49
C LEU A 206 -13.66 12.35 10.12
N ILE A 207 -13.02 11.47 10.89
CA ILE A 207 -11.75 10.86 10.53
C ILE A 207 -11.83 10.19 9.17
N ASN A 208 -12.95 9.51 8.88
CA ASN A 208 -13.20 8.89 7.59
C ASN A 208 -14.71 8.88 7.30
N ASN A 209 -15.12 9.62 6.27
CA ASN A 209 -16.50 9.67 5.81
C ASN A 209 -16.66 9.10 4.39
N PHE A 210 -15.72 8.22 3.97
CA PHE A 210 -15.80 7.53 2.68
C PHE A 210 -17.09 6.73 2.56
N ASP A 211 -17.87 7.03 1.52
CA ASP A 211 -19.09 6.30 1.15
C ASP A 211 -18.98 5.91 -0.33
N PRO A 212 -18.81 4.59 -0.63
CA PRO A 212 -18.64 4.13 -2.01
C PRO A 212 -19.89 4.34 -2.90
N LYS A 213 -21.02 4.76 -2.32
CA LYS A 213 -22.26 5.04 -3.07
C LYS A 213 -22.37 6.50 -3.49
N LYS A 214 -21.52 7.37 -2.96
CA LYS A 214 -21.52 8.79 -3.28
C LYS A 214 -20.44 9.10 -4.31
N GLU A 215 -20.82 9.74 -5.40
CA GLU A 215 -19.88 10.35 -6.33
C GLU A 215 -19.54 11.75 -5.81
N VAL A 216 -18.36 11.87 -5.22
CA VAL A 216 -17.82 13.14 -4.72
C VAL A 216 -16.36 13.27 -5.18
N GLU A 217 -15.92 14.49 -5.44
CA GLU A 217 -14.55 14.76 -5.89
C GLU A 217 -13.51 14.42 -4.81
N THR A 218 -13.87 14.67 -3.55
CA THR A 218 -13.03 14.36 -2.39
C THR A 218 -13.86 14.09 -1.14
N TYR A 219 -13.24 13.47 -0.15
CA TYR A 219 -13.88 13.13 1.13
C TYR A 219 -12.84 13.13 2.26
N ALA A 220 -13.33 13.28 3.49
CA ALA A 220 -12.46 13.20 4.67
C ALA A 220 -11.96 11.76 4.88
N CYS A 221 -10.65 11.61 4.96
CA CYS A 221 -9.98 10.37 5.31
C CYS A 221 -8.57 10.67 5.85
N GLY A 222 -7.89 9.69 6.40
CA GLY A 222 -6.56 9.91 6.99
C GLY A 222 -5.58 10.64 6.08
N ARG A 223 -5.58 10.34 4.78
CA ARG A 223 -4.71 10.99 3.78
C ARG A 223 -5.09 12.45 3.54
N THR A 224 -6.37 12.75 3.38
CA THR A 224 -6.83 14.11 3.11
C THR A 224 -6.68 15.01 4.34
N TRP A 225 -6.83 14.47 5.54
CA TRP A 225 -6.50 15.18 6.78
C TRP A 225 -4.99 15.47 6.91
N GLU A 226 -4.13 14.54 6.48
CA GLU A 226 -2.68 14.78 6.42
C GLU A 226 -2.34 15.90 5.42
N PHE A 227 -2.99 15.92 4.25
CA PHE A 227 -2.79 16.98 3.27
C PHE A 227 -3.20 18.34 3.84
N LEU A 228 -4.41 18.43 4.42
CA LEU A 228 -4.87 19.66 5.05
C LEU A 228 -3.91 20.12 6.18
N SER A 229 -3.43 19.18 6.99
CA SER A 229 -2.44 19.49 8.04
C SER A 229 -1.19 20.15 7.47
N LYS A 230 -0.64 19.62 6.38
CA LYS A 230 0.53 20.18 5.69
C LYS A 230 0.24 21.56 5.09
N GLU A 231 -0.94 21.76 4.49
CA GLU A 231 -1.36 23.05 3.94
C GLU A 231 -1.52 24.12 5.04
N LEU A 232 -2.08 23.74 6.19
CA LEU A 232 -2.18 24.63 7.35
C LEU A 232 -0.83 25.03 7.91
N GLN A 233 0.12 24.09 7.98
CA GLN A 233 1.50 24.37 8.39
C GLN A 233 2.24 25.26 7.37
N ALA A 234 1.87 25.16 6.10
CA ALA A 234 2.43 25.99 5.03
C ALA A 234 1.79 27.39 4.92
N GLY A 235 0.83 27.75 5.80
CA GLY A 235 0.25 29.08 5.85
C GLY A 235 -1.06 29.22 5.05
N LEU A 236 -1.81 28.13 4.83
CA LEU A 236 -3.09 28.20 4.10
C LEU A 236 -4.04 29.28 4.66
N LEU A 237 -4.08 29.45 5.99
CA LEU A 237 -4.97 30.43 6.63
C LEU A 237 -4.50 31.90 6.50
N ASP A 238 -3.26 32.12 6.06
CA ASP A 238 -2.75 33.45 5.78
C ASP A 238 -3.36 34.03 4.49
N LEU A 239 -3.98 33.18 3.69
CA LEU A 239 -4.77 33.56 2.53
C LEU A 239 -6.15 34.05 2.97
N GLY A 240 -6.82 34.85 2.12
CA GLY A 240 -8.17 35.32 2.41
C GLY A 240 -9.20 34.20 2.53
N GLN A 241 -10.30 34.46 3.25
CA GLN A 241 -11.37 33.47 3.45
C GLN A 241 -11.97 32.96 2.14
N ASP A 242 -12.01 33.80 1.13
CA ASP A 242 -12.41 33.48 -0.24
C ASP A 242 -11.53 32.46 -0.94
N ILE A 243 -10.30 32.22 -0.43
CA ILE A 243 -9.36 31.25 -0.93
C ILE A 243 -9.30 30.03 -0.01
N TYR A 244 -9.06 30.20 1.30
CA TYR A 244 -8.82 29.05 2.16
C TYR A 244 -10.08 28.20 2.43
N ILE A 245 -11.28 28.81 2.46
CA ILE A 245 -12.51 28.03 2.68
C ILE A 245 -12.76 27.03 1.55
N PRO A 246 -12.75 27.43 0.26
CA PRO A 246 -12.87 26.45 -0.83
C PRO A 246 -11.67 25.49 -0.93
N ALA A 247 -10.46 25.91 -0.55
CA ALA A 247 -9.30 25.01 -0.52
C ALA A 247 -9.48 23.88 0.50
N ILE A 248 -9.93 24.20 1.73
CA ILE A 248 -10.24 23.18 2.75
C ILE A 248 -11.35 22.25 2.22
N ALA A 249 -12.40 22.77 1.60
CA ALA A 249 -13.47 21.95 1.01
C ALA A 249 -12.96 21.04 -0.10
N GLY A 250 -12.06 21.54 -0.96
CA GLY A 250 -11.40 20.77 -2.00
C GLY A 250 -10.45 19.69 -1.47
N THR A 251 -10.01 19.79 -0.21
CA THR A 251 -9.11 18.82 0.41
C THR A 251 -9.86 17.72 1.16
N ILE A 252 -10.79 18.08 2.07
CA ILE A 252 -11.46 17.12 2.97
C ILE A 252 -12.95 16.90 2.66
N GLY A 253 -13.47 17.52 1.59
CA GLY A 253 -14.87 17.47 1.20
C GLY A 253 -15.74 18.50 1.94
N GLU A 254 -16.80 18.97 1.28
CA GLU A 254 -17.64 20.09 1.74
C GLU A 254 -18.20 19.91 3.15
N SER A 255 -18.71 18.72 3.46
CA SER A 255 -19.33 18.43 4.76
C SER A 255 -18.34 18.56 5.92
N ALA A 256 -17.16 17.96 5.79
CA ALA A 256 -16.13 18.02 6.82
C ALA A 256 -15.51 19.43 6.90
N ALA A 257 -15.35 20.10 5.75
CA ALA A 257 -14.83 21.45 5.67
C ALA A 257 -15.74 22.48 6.37
N ALA A 258 -17.06 22.38 6.19
CA ALA A 258 -18.01 23.28 6.87
C ALA A 258 -17.86 23.19 8.40
N GLU A 259 -17.74 21.99 8.95
CA GLU A 259 -17.57 21.79 10.38
C GLU A 259 -16.18 22.23 10.86
N PHE A 260 -15.13 21.95 10.08
CA PHE A 260 -13.77 22.38 10.41
C PHE A 260 -13.62 23.90 10.37
N ASN A 261 -14.19 24.57 9.35
CA ASN A 261 -14.21 26.02 9.27
C ASN A 261 -14.96 26.66 10.45
N GLY A 262 -16.09 26.06 10.88
CA GLY A 262 -16.81 26.50 12.10
C GLY A 262 -15.94 26.35 13.35
N PHE A 263 -15.19 25.26 13.46
CA PHE A 263 -14.27 25.02 14.58
C PHE A 263 -13.11 26.03 14.62
N LEU A 264 -12.61 26.48 13.49
CA LEU A 264 -11.53 27.49 13.41
C LEU A 264 -11.98 28.89 13.86
N GLN A 265 -13.29 29.15 14.01
CA GLN A 265 -13.83 30.44 14.47
C GLN A 265 -13.99 30.53 16.00
N ILE A 266 -13.79 29.40 16.72
CA ILE A 266 -13.87 29.31 18.18
C ILE A 266 -12.50 29.57 18.80
#